data_ba5922c301f76fd18a988d2953381390
#
_entry.id   ba5922c301f76fd18a988d2953381390
#
_cell.length_a   1.000
_cell.length_b   1.000
_cell.length_c   1.000
_cell.angle_alpha   90.00
_cell.angle_beta   90.00
_cell.angle_gamma   90.00
#
_symmetry.space_group_name_H-M   'P 1'
#
loop_
_entity.id
_entity.type
_entity.pdbx_description
1 polymer ?
#
loop_
_entity_poly.entity_id
_entity_poly.type
_entity_poly.pdbx_seq_one_letter_code
_entity_poly.pdbx_strand_id
1 'polypeptide(L)'
;MFCAQFITMASKHWIAGVVAAAVIGVGALVYSNAGQATAPQSTFVLLDGSQKTTNDLKGKVTLVNFWATSCTTCVAEMPQIISTYQKYQGKGFDTLAVAMSYDPPSYVVNFVESRKLPFQVALDNTGSVAKAWGDVKLTPSTFIVNKRGEIVKSYIGAPDFVELHKLIEKLLAEPASV
;
A
#
# COMPACT_ATOMS: atom_id res chain seq x y z
N MET A 1 -20.69 -19.63 62.82
CA MET A 1 -21.06 -18.41 62.10
C MET A 1 -19.78 -17.82 61.49
N PHE A 2 -19.07 -18.62 60.66
CA PHE A 2 -17.72 -18.25 60.09
C PHE A 2 -17.48 -18.86 58.68
N CYS A 3 -18.45 -18.82 57.77
CA CYS A 3 -18.30 -19.46 56.44
C CYS A 3 -18.76 -18.60 55.26
N ALA A 4 -19.11 -17.31 55.46
CA ALA A 4 -19.70 -16.49 54.38
C ALA A 4 -18.76 -15.43 53.78
N GLN A 5 -17.55 -15.24 54.32
CA GLN A 5 -16.69 -14.13 53.92
C GLN A 5 -15.56 -14.47 52.88
N PHE A 6 -15.34 -15.74 52.62
CA PHE A 6 -14.26 -16.16 51.67
C PHE A 6 -14.67 -16.19 50.21
N ILE A 7 -15.97 -16.22 49.88
CA ILE A 7 -16.40 -16.34 48.47
C ILE A 7 -16.42 -15.01 47.70
N THR A 8 -16.56 -13.90 48.40
CA THR A 8 -16.65 -12.56 47.79
C THR A 8 -15.31 -11.93 47.38
N MET A 9 -14.17 -12.37 47.94
CA MET A 9 -12.86 -11.83 47.57
C MET A 9 -12.31 -12.45 46.29
N ALA A 10 -12.55 -13.72 46.03
CA ALA A 10 -12.04 -14.40 44.84
C ALA A 10 -12.66 -13.86 43.52
N SER A 11 -13.93 -13.43 43.55
CA SER A 11 -14.63 -12.94 42.35
C SER A 11 -14.13 -11.54 41.92
N LYS A 12 -13.76 -10.68 42.85
CA LYS A 12 -13.26 -9.32 42.56
C LYS A 12 -11.90 -9.33 41.85
N HIS A 13 -11.00 -10.22 42.22
CA HIS A 13 -9.67 -10.34 41.58
C HIS A 13 -9.75 -10.95 40.17
N TRP A 14 -10.70 -11.84 39.92
CA TRP A 14 -10.90 -12.45 38.60
C TRP A 14 -11.48 -11.44 37.60
N ILE A 15 -12.45 -10.64 38.01
CA ILE A 15 -13.04 -9.56 37.20
C ILE A 15 -11.98 -8.49 36.91
N ALA A 16 -11.16 -8.09 37.89
CA ALA A 16 -10.08 -7.14 37.68
C ALA A 16 -9.03 -7.65 36.67
N GLY A 17 -8.70 -8.95 36.72
CA GLY A 17 -7.75 -9.57 35.78
C GLY A 17 -8.28 -9.61 34.35
N VAL A 18 -9.57 -9.93 34.16
CA VAL A 18 -10.22 -9.97 32.83
C VAL A 18 -10.33 -8.57 32.23
N VAL A 19 -10.68 -7.56 33.04
CA VAL A 19 -10.75 -6.17 32.57
C VAL A 19 -9.36 -5.64 32.20
N ALA A 20 -8.33 -5.92 33.01
CA ALA A 20 -6.95 -5.53 32.69
C ALA A 20 -6.44 -6.18 31.40
N ALA A 21 -6.72 -7.46 31.17
CA ALA A 21 -6.35 -8.16 29.94
C ALA A 21 -7.07 -7.59 28.70
N ALA A 22 -8.36 -7.23 28.84
CA ALA A 22 -9.13 -6.60 27.76
C ALA A 22 -8.61 -5.21 27.42
N VAL A 23 -8.25 -4.40 28.41
CA VAL A 23 -7.68 -3.06 28.19
C VAL A 23 -6.30 -3.13 27.53
N ILE A 24 -5.45 -4.08 27.93
CA ILE A 24 -4.14 -4.30 27.31
C ILE A 24 -4.31 -4.80 25.86
N GLY A 25 -5.26 -5.71 25.61
CA GLY A 25 -5.54 -6.22 24.26
C GLY A 25 -6.05 -5.14 23.30
N VAL A 26 -6.98 -4.29 23.76
CA VAL A 26 -7.49 -3.15 22.98
C VAL A 26 -6.40 -2.10 22.77
N GLY A 27 -5.61 -1.79 23.80
CA GLY A 27 -4.49 -0.86 23.70
C GLY A 27 -3.41 -1.32 22.71
N ALA A 28 -3.10 -2.61 22.66
CA ALA A 28 -2.14 -3.17 21.71
C ALA A 28 -2.66 -3.12 20.26
N LEU A 29 -3.96 -3.37 20.06
CA LEU A 29 -4.60 -3.27 18.73
C LEU A 29 -4.64 -1.82 18.22
N VAL A 30 -4.92 -0.86 19.08
CA VAL A 30 -4.92 0.57 18.72
C VAL A 30 -3.49 1.07 18.47
N TYR A 31 -2.52 0.63 19.25
CA TYR A 31 -1.12 1.03 19.10
C TYR A 31 -0.48 0.46 17.81
N SER A 32 -0.85 -0.75 17.38
CA SER A 32 -0.35 -1.34 16.14
C SER A 32 -0.86 -0.65 14.87
N ASN A 33 -1.96 0.11 14.97
CA ASN A 33 -2.52 0.91 13.86
C ASN A 33 -2.10 2.39 13.87
N ALA A 34 -1.43 2.87 14.89
CA ALA A 34 -1.14 4.30 15.11
C ALA A 34 0.08 4.84 14.35
N GLY A 35 0.51 4.20 13.25
CA GLY A 35 1.74 4.61 12.56
C GLY A 35 1.73 4.61 11.04
N GLN A 36 0.64 4.21 10.40
CA GLN A 36 0.60 4.14 8.93
C GLN A 36 -0.11 5.36 8.36
N ALA A 37 0.59 6.13 7.53
CA ALA A 37 0.02 7.30 6.88
C ALA A 37 -1.01 6.86 5.83
N THR A 38 -2.21 7.42 5.88
CA THR A 38 -3.20 7.25 4.80
C THR A 38 -2.61 7.77 3.50
N ALA A 39 -2.78 7.03 2.40
CA ALA A 39 -2.36 7.48 1.08
C ALA A 39 -3.07 8.79 0.73
N PRO A 40 -2.36 9.81 0.25
CA PRO A 40 -2.92 11.13 -0.01
C PRO A 40 -4.00 11.07 -1.09
N GLN A 41 -5.06 11.85 -0.91
CA GLN A 41 -6.13 11.93 -1.91
C GLN A 41 -5.58 12.47 -3.21
N SER A 42 -5.71 11.69 -4.28
CA SER A 42 -5.20 11.99 -5.61
C SER A 42 -6.15 11.44 -6.67
N THR A 43 -6.15 12.09 -7.82
CA THR A 43 -6.81 11.60 -9.03
C THR A 43 -5.74 11.22 -10.05
N PHE A 44 -5.75 9.98 -10.47
CA PHE A 44 -4.85 9.40 -11.46
C PHE A 44 -5.56 9.41 -12.82
N VAL A 45 -5.01 10.10 -13.80
CA VAL A 45 -5.53 10.09 -15.18
C VAL A 45 -4.84 8.96 -15.93
N LEU A 46 -5.60 7.93 -16.30
CA LEU A 46 -5.07 6.74 -16.99
C LEU A 46 -4.84 7.02 -18.49
N LEU A 47 -4.09 6.15 -19.17
CA LEU A 47 -3.76 6.33 -20.59
C LEU A 47 -4.98 6.30 -21.52
N ASP A 48 -6.07 5.64 -21.12
CA ASP A 48 -7.34 5.63 -21.84
C ASP A 48 -8.21 6.86 -21.55
N GLY A 49 -7.71 7.81 -20.77
CA GLY A 49 -8.43 9.02 -20.35
C GLY A 49 -9.38 8.82 -19.16
N SER A 50 -9.58 7.60 -18.69
CA SER A 50 -10.37 7.36 -17.49
C SER A 50 -9.64 7.86 -16.24
N GLN A 51 -10.38 8.01 -15.14
CA GLN A 51 -9.82 8.47 -13.87
C GLN A 51 -9.96 7.41 -12.79
N LYS A 52 -8.94 7.28 -11.98
CA LYS A 52 -8.89 6.46 -10.77
C LYS A 52 -8.50 7.37 -9.60
N THR A 53 -9.10 7.15 -8.44
CA THR A 53 -8.78 7.93 -7.24
C THR A 53 -8.04 7.08 -6.22
N THR A 54 -7.46 7.71 -5.20
CA THR A 54 -6.85 6.98 -4.08
C THR A 54 -7.87 6.07 -3.38
N ASN A 55 -9.17 6.43 -3.36
CA ASN A 55 -10.20 5.57 -2.77
C ASN A 55 -10.39 4.26 -3.54
N ASP A 56 -10.14 4.24 -4.85
CA ASP A 56 -10.25 3.06 -5.70
C ASP A 56 -9.11 2.05 -5.47
N LEU A 57 -8.10 2.41 -4.68
CA LEU A 57 -7.04 1.50 -4.24
C LEU A 57 -7.48 0.64 -3.05
N LYS A 58 -8.51 1.05 -2.30
CA LYS A 58 -9.00 0.31 -1.13
C LYS A 58 -9.54 -1.07 -1.52
N GLY A 59 -9.42 -2.01 -0.59
CA GLY A 59 -9.80 -3.40 -0.80
C GLY A 59 -8.72 -4.26 -1.47
N LYS A 60 -7.68 -3.65 -2.02
CA LYS A 60 -6.53 -4.33 -2.61
C LYS A 60 -5.22 -3.88 -1.97
N VAL A 61 -4.22 -4.73 -2.03
CA VAL A 61 -2.82 -4.34 -1.81
C VAL A 61 -2.33 -3.74 -3.13
N THR A 62 -1.91 -2.48 -3.13
CA THR A 62 -1.51 -1.81 -4.38
C THR A 62 -0.06 -1.36 -4.31
N LEU A 63 0.70 -1.69 -5.35
CA LEU A 63 2.02 -1.12 -5.63
C LEU A 63 1.82 0.12 -6.50
N VAL A 64 2.14 1.30 -5.96
CA VAL A 64 2.13 2.57 -6.71
C VAL A 64 3.58 2.94 -7.01
N ASN A 65 3.95 2.96 -8.30
CA ASN A 65 5.32 3.19 -8.75
C ASN A 65 5.41 4.48 -9.58
N PHE A 66 6.18 5.45 -9.11
CA PHE A 66 6.51 6.67 -9.86
C PHE A 66 7.75 6.42 -10.69
N TRP A 67 7.64 6.63 -12.01
CA TRP A 67 8.65 6.25 -12.98
C TRP A 67 8.72 7.19 -14.19
N ALA A 68 9.72 7.02 -15.03
CA ALA A 68 9.84 7.70 -16.33
C ALA A 68 10.53 6.78 -17.35
N THR A 69 10.23 6.98 -18.63
CA THR A 69 10.86 6.25 -19.73
C THR A 69 12.36 6.57 -19.87
N SER A 70 12.76 7.76 -19.45
CA SER A 70 14.15 8.21 -19.43
C SER A 70 14.95 7.73 -18.22
N CYS A 71 14.27 7.11 -17.23
CA CYS A 71 14.90 6.60 -16.01
C CYS A 71 15.43 5.17 -16.23
N THR A 72 16.73 5.01 -16.38
CA THR A 72 17.37 3.71 -16.66
C THR A 72 17.03 2.66 -15.61
N THR A 73 17.07 3.01 -14.31
CA THR A 73 16.73 2.09 -13.21
C THR A 73 15.25 1.68 -13.27
N CYS A 74 14.34 2.62 -13.61
CA CYS A 74 12.92 2.33 -13.77
C CYS A 74 12.67 1.30 -14.87
N VAL A 75 13.34 1.50 -16.03
CA VAL A 75 13.24 0.56 -17.17
C VAL A 75 13.83 -0.81 -16.81
N ALA A 76 14.91 -0.83 -16.05
CA ALA A 76 15.56 -2.09 -15.64
C ALA A 76 14.74 -2.90 -14.63
N GLU A 77 13.98 -2.24 -13.72
CA GLU A 77 13.14 -2.94 -12.73
C GLU A 77 11.77 -3.37 -13.28
N MET A 78 11.32 -2.77 -14.39
CA MET A 78 9.97 -3.01 -14.94
C MET A 78 9.63 -4.49 -15.17
N PRO A 79 10.54 -5.35 -15.67
CA PRO A 79 10.26 -6.78 -15.78
C PRO A 79 9.92 -7.45 -14.45
N GLN A 80 10.54 -7.02 -13.34
CA GLN A 80 10.25 -7.56 -12.02
C GLN A 80 8.91 -7.05 -11.48
N ILE A 81 8.53 -5.79 -11.77
CA ILE A 81 7.19 -5.27 -11.46
C ILE A 81 6.12 -6.05 -12.23
N ILE A 82 6.34 -6.31 -13.52
CA ILE A 82 5.44 -7.13 -14.36
C ILE A 82 5.28 -8.52 -13.76
N SER A 83 6.38 -9.19 -13.44
CA SER A 83 6.38 -10.52 -12.82
C SER A 83 5.64 -10.53 -11.47
N THR A 84 5.85 -9.50 -10.65
CA THR A 84 5.15 -9.32 -9.37
C THR A 84 3.64 -9.18 -9.57
N TYR A 85 3.22 -8.32 -10.51
CA TYR A 85 1.82 -8.15 -10.84
C TYR A 85 1.18 -9.48 -11.30
N GLN A 86 1.81 -10.17 -12.26
CA GLN A 86 1.32 -11.45 -12.78
C GLN A 86 1.19 -12.53 -11.69
N LYS A 87 2.11 -12.56 -10.73
CA LYS A 87 2.08 -13.51 -9.60
C LYS A 87 0.90 -13.28 -8.66
N TYR A 88 0.48 -12.02 -8.47
CA TYR A 88 -0.44 -11.66 -7.39
C TYR A 88 -1.78 -11.03 -7.85
N GLN A 89 -1.96 -10.63 -9.12
CA GLN A 89 -3.15 -9.92 -9.62
C GLN A 89 -4.48 -10.59 -9.28
N GLY A 90 -4.57 -11.92 -9.33
CA GLY A 90 -5.79 -12.67 -8.99
C GLY A 90 -6.02 -12.87 -7.49
N LYS A 91 -5.15 -12.34 -6.63
CA LYS A 91 -5.15 -12.59 -5.18
C LYS A 91 -5.46 -11.34 -4.35
N GLY A 92 -6.00 -10.28 -4.99
CA GLY A 92 -6.28 -9.01 -4.30
C GLY A 92 -5.10 -8.03 -4.32
N PHE A 93 -4.18 -8.18 -5.27
CA PHE A 93 -3.08 -7.27 -5.56
C PHE A 93 -3.33 -6.47 -6.83
N ASP A 94 -2.85 -5.23 -6.86
CA ASP A 94 -2.87 -4.38 -8.05
C ASP A 94 -1.57 -3.58 -8.17
N THR A 95 -1.32 -3.05 -9.36
CA THR A 95 -0.18 -2.16 -9.65
C THR A 95 -0.70 -0.94 -10.40
N LEU A 96 -0.27 0.25 -9.98
CA LEU A 96 -0.51 1.51 -10.65
C LEU A 96 0.83 2.21 -10.89
N ALA A 97 1.28 2.26 -12.15
CA ALA A 97 2.49 2.97 -12.53
C ALA A 97 2.13 4.42 -12.89
N VAL A 98 2.76 5.39 -12.24
CA VAL A 98 2.52 6.83 -12.43
C VAL A 98 3.72 7.43 -13.16
N ALA A 99 3.53 7.79 -14.42
CA ALA A 99 4.56 8.47 -15.20
C ALA A 99 4.70 9.93 -14.74
N MET A 100 5.94 10.34 -14.50
CA MET A 100 6.28 11.67 -14.00
C MET A 100 5.96 12.76 -15.04
N SER A 101 5.68 13.97 -14.56
CA SER A 101 5.26 15.12 -15.40
C SER A 101 6.27 15.54 -16.46
N TYR A 102 7.53 15.22 -16.27
CA TYR A 102 8.61 15.54 -17.23
C TYR A 102 8.76 14.47 -18.33
N ASP A 103 8.04 13.34 -18.25
CA ASP A 103 8.09 12.27 -19.24
C ASP A 103 7.04 12.53 -20.34
N PRO A 104 7.43 12.69 -21.61
CA PRO A 104 6.47 12.98 -22.68
C PRO A 104 5.41 11.87 -22.80
N PRO A 105 4.11 12.18 -22.83
CA PRO A 105 3.03 11.19 -22.90
C PRO A 105 3.20 10.18 -24.04
N SER A 106 3.68 10.63 -25.21
CA SER A 106 3.92 9.75 -26.35
C SER A 106 4.99 8.68 -26.08
N TYR A 107 6.01 9.00 -25.28
CA TYR A 107 7.04 8.04 -24.90
C TYR A 107 6.49 7.01 -23.92
N VAL A 108 5.65 7.46 -22.97
CA VAL A 108 4.96 6.57 -22.03
C VAL A 108 4.05 5.60 -22.77
N VAL A 109 3.20 6.10 -23.69
CA VAL A 109 2.31 5.24 -24.51
C VAL A 109 3.12 4.23 -25.30
N ASN A 110 4.14 4.64 -26.04
CA ASN A 110 5.00 3.75 -26.83
C ASN A 110 5.68 2.69 -25.94
N PHE A 111 6.12 3.05 -24.75
CA PHE A 111 6.73 2.11 -23.81
C PHE A 111 5.71 1.07 -23.33
N VAL A 112 4.52 1.51 -22.91
CA VAL A 112 3.44 0.64 -22.43
C VAL A 112 3.03 -0.36 -23.50
N GLU A 113 2.82 0.08 -24.74
CA GLU A 113 2.43 -0.76 -25.87
C GLU A 113 3.55 -1.74 -26.26
N SER A 114 4.77 -1.24 -26.43
CA SER A 114 5.91 -2.08 -26.85
C SER A 114 6.29 -3.14 -25.82
N ARG A 115 6.17 -2.83 -24.53
CA ARG A 115 6.45 -3.73 -23.40
C ARG A 115 5.23 -4.52 -22.95
N LYS A 116 4.03 -4.20 -23.46
CA LYS A 116 2.74 -4.83 -23.11
C LYS A 116 2.53 -4.86 -21.60
N LEU A 117 2.63 -3.67 -20.95
CA LEU A 117 2.45 -3.58 -19.49
C LEU A 117 1.06 -4.10 -19.10
N PRO A 118 0.95 -5.09 -18.19
CA PRO A 118 -0.31 -5.75 -17.88
C PRO A 118 -1.15 -5.02 -16.81
N PHE A 119 -0.69 -3.89 -16.32
CA PHE A 119 -1.31 -3.09 -15.26
C PHE A 119 -1.58 -1.67 -15.72
N GLN A 120 -2.33 -0.91 -14.92
CA GLN A 120 -2.72 0.45 -15.25
C GLN A 120 -1.54 1.42 -15.14
N VAL A 121 -1.48 2.34 -16.11
CA VAL A 121 -0.50 3.42 -16.15
C VAL A 121 -1.25 4.75 -16.15
N ALA A 122 -0.85 5.66 -15.26
CA ALA A 122 -1.36 7.01 -15.18
C ALA A 122 -0.30 8.03 -15.62
N LEU A 123 -0.75 9.16 -16.13
CA LEU A 123 0.07 10.31 -16.47
C LEU A 123 -0.11 11.40 -15.39
N ASP A 124 0.96 11.80 -14.73
CA ASP A 124 0.95 12.94 -13.81
C ASP A 124 1.41 14.22 -14.52
N ASN A 125 0.69 14.63 -15.56
CA ASN A 125 1.06 15.76 -16.43
C ASN A 125 1.32 17.08 -15.67
N THR A 126 0.74 17.24 -14.49
CA THR A 126 0.86 18.46 -13.67
C THR A 126 1.87 18.34 -12.55
N GLY A 127 2.34 17.12 -12.24
CA GLY A 127 3.17 16.82 -11.08
C GLY A 127 2.39 16.85 -9.75
N SER A 128 1.06 16.98 -9.81
CA SER A 128 0.24 17.12 -8.61
C SER A 128 0.16 15.82 -7.80
N VAL A 129 0.16 14.67 -8.46
CA VAL A 129 0.17 13.36 -7.80
C VAL A 129 1.51 13.15 -7.10
N ALA A 130 2.62 13.31 -7.80
CA ALA A 130 3.97 13.19 -7.23
C ALA A 130 4.17 14.14 -6.03
N LYS A 131 3.67 15.40 -6.14
CA LYS A 131 3.70 16.36 -5.05
C LYS A 131 2.90 15.89 -3.83
N ALA A 132 1.68 15.40 -4.03
CA ALA A 132 0.83 14.90 -2.94
C ALA A 132 1.43 13.68 -2.24
N TRP A 133 2.13 12.79 -2.97
CA TRP A 133 2.72 11.55 -2.46
C TRP A 133 4.10 11.75 -1.81
N GLY A 134 4.34 12.90 -1.23
CA GLY A 134 5.56 13.22 -0.49
C GLY A 134 6.60 13.99 -1.32
N ASP A 135 6.14 14.76 -2.32
CA ASP A 135 6.99 15.56 -3.21
C ASP A 135 8.04 14.70 -3.92
N VAL A 136 7.56 13.62 -4.58
CA VAL A 136 8.42 12.65 -5.27
C VAL A 136 9.24 13.35 -6.34
N LYS A 137 10.55 13.38 -6.14
CA LYS A 137 11.55 14.00 -7.07
C LYS A 137 12.47 12.98 -7.70
N LEU A 138 12.61 11.81 -7.07
CA LEU A 138 13.51 10.75 -7.52
C LEU A 138 12.71 9.58 -8.08
N THR A 139 13.17 9.02 -9.18
CA THR A 139 12.58 7.81 -9.78
C THR A 139 13.64 6.71 -9.90
N PRO A 140 13.25 5.44 -9.70
CA PRO A 140 11.92 5.02 -9.29
C PRO A 140 11.64 5.33 -7.82
N SER A 141 10.37 5.64 -7.49
CA SER A 141 9.86 5.69 -6.13
C SER A 141 8.62 4.83 -6.03
N THR A 142 8.63 3.85 -5.12
CA THR A 142 7.56 2.86 -5.00
C THR A 142 6.92 2.93 -3.63
N PHE A 143 5.59 2.94 -3.60
CA PHE A 143 4.78 2.91 -2.39
C PHE A 143 3.93 1.66 -2.37
N ILE A 144 3.90 0.98 -1.22
CA ILE A 144 3.01 -0.16 -0.98
C ILE A 144 1.86 0.31 -0.13
N VAL A 145 0.66 0.20 -0.69
CA VAL A 145 -0.61 0.60 -0.06
C VAL A 145 -1.36 -0.67 0.34
N ASN A 146 -1.80 -0.74 1.61
CA ASN A 146 -2.57 -1.88 2.11
C ASN A 146 -4.05 -1.78 1.72
N LYS A 147 -4.86 -2.79 2.07
CA LYS A 147 -6.29 -2.86 1.78
C LYS A 147 -7.11 -1.73 2.42
N ARG A 148 -6.59 -1.06 3.45
CA ARG A 148 -7.23 0.10 4.10
C ARG A 148 -6.94 1.42 3.40
N GLY A 149 -6.03 1.43 2.40
CA GLY A 149 -5.58 2.64 1.72
C GLY A 149 -4.46 3.36 2.48
N GLU A 150 -3.68 2.66 3.28
CA GLU A 150 -2.56 3.20 4.05
C GLU A 150 -1.23 2.82 3.40
N ILE A 151 -0.30 3.76 3.36
CA ILE A 151 1.08 3.50 2.90
C ILE A 151 1.82 2.76 4.01
N VAL A 152 2.19 1.51 3.75
CA VAL A 152 2.90 0.66 4.72
C VAL A 152 4.40 0.62 4.48
N LYS A 153 4.84 0.95 3.27
CA LYS A 153 6.26 0.99 2.90
C LYS A 153 6.47 1.91 1.71
N SER A 154 7.61 2.59 1.70
CA SER A 154 8.11 3.32 0.53
C SER A 154 9.54 2.93 0.24
N TYR A 155 9.92 2.99 -1.04
CA TYR A 155 11.26 2.72 -1.54
C TYR A 155 11.67 3.86 -2.47
N ILE A 156 12.91 4.31 -2.39
CA ILE A 156 13.57 5.19 -3.36
C ILE A 156 14.64 4.35 -4.05
N GLY A 157 14.58 4.24 -5.37
CA GLY A 157 15.33 3.25 -6.13
C GLY A 157 14.62 1.91 -6.21
N ALA A 158 15.21 0.94 -6.92
CA ALA A 158 14.64 -0.40 -7.07
C ALA A 158 14.54 -1.11 -5.70
N PRO A 159 13.37 -1.67 -5.35
CA PRO A 159 13.22 -2.43 -4.12
C PRO A 159 13.96 -3.78 -4.20
N ASP A 160 14.28 -4.35 -3.03
CA ASP A 160 14.57 -5.78 -2.94
C ASP A 160 13.26 -6.55 -3.19
N PHE A 161 13.16 -7.22 -4.33
CA PHE A 161 11.93 -7.91 -4.74
C PHE A 161 11.64 -9.16 -3.89
N VAL A 162 12.63 -9.76 -3.23
CA VAL A 162 12.40 -10.87 -2.29
C VAL A 162 11.68 -10.37 -1.05
N GLU A 163 12.16 -9.29 -0.46
CA GLU A 163 11.52 -8.66 0.69
C GLU A 163 10.17 -8.02 0.33
N LEU A 164 10.07 -7.44 -0.86
CA LEU A 164 8.80 -6.90 -1.37
C LEU A 164 7.74 -8.00 -1.48
N HIS A 165 8.07 -9.17 -2.01
CA HIS A 165 7.14 -10.29 -2.12
C HIS A 165 6.67 -10.78 -0.73
N LYS A 166 7.57 -10.89 0.25
CA LYS A 166 7.20 -11.24 1.63
C LYS A 166 6.22 -10.23 2.22
N LEU A 167 6.46 -8.93 1.99
CA LEU A 167 5.55 -7.87 2.45
C LEU A 167 4.19 -7.98 1.76
N ILE A 168 4.15 -8.16 0.45
CA ILE A 168 2.90 -8.32 -0.31
C ILE A 168 2.12 -9.53 0.21
N GLU A 169 2.76 -10.68 0.39
CA GLU A 169 2.13 -11.92 0.89
C GLU A 169 1.54 -11.72 2.29
N LYS A 170 2.27 -11.03 3.18
CA LYS A 170 1.77 -10.66 4.51
C LYS A 170 0.51 -9.79 4.40
N LEU A 171 0.54 -8.73 3.60
CA LEU A 171 -0.60 -7.80 3.45
C LEU A 171 -1.81 -8.45 2.77
N LEU A 172 -1.58 -9.39 1.85
CA LEU A 172 -2.67 -10.16 1.22
C LEU A 172 -3.38 -11.09 2.22
N ALA A 173 -2.66 -11.60 3.22
CA ALA A 173 -3.22 -12.44 4.28
C ALA A 173 -4.03 -11.62 5.33
N GLU A 174 -3.84 -10.30 5.39
CA GLU A 174 -4.62 -9.45 6.28
C GLU A 174 -6.10 -9.38 5.84
N PRO A 175 -7.06 -9.40 6.78
CA PRO A 175 -8.46 -9.21 6.43
C PRO A 175 -8.67 -7.84 5.80
N ALA A 176 -9.56 -7.74 4.81
CA ALA A 176 -10.06 -6.46 4.35
C ALA A 176 -10.96 -5.93 5.48
N SER A 177 -10.43 -5.04 6.33
CA SER A 177 -11.28 -4.35 7.29
C SER A 177 -12.22 -3.40 6.53
N VAL A 178 -13.49 -3.64 6.69
CA VAL A 178 -14.58 -2.75 6.26
C VAL A 178 -14.59 -1.50 7.12
#